data_be6f1936c3eccbbc0c83ac9544bfbaf0
#
_entry.id   be6f1936c3eccbbc0c83ac9544bfbaf0
#
_cell.length_a   1.000
_cell.length_b   1.000
_cell.length_c   1.000
_cell.angle_alpha   90.00
_cell.angle_beta   90.00
_cell.angle_gamma   90.00
#
_symmetry.space_group_name_H-M   'P 1'
#
loop_
_entity.id
_entity.type
_entity.pdbx_description
1 polymer ?
#
loop_
_entity_poly.entity_id
_entity_poly.type
_entity_poly.pdbx_seq_one_letter_code
_entity_poly.pdbx_strand_id
1 'polypeptide(L)'
;MRLVTRADFDGVVCGALVTLMEDAVDSFLFVEPKFMQDGMVEVRRGDVIANLPYHPSCTLWFDHHITNAPNWERHLGVLRAEGRGLSAQPNTQQPKPETPTIVEGKGGFRIAPSAARVVYEYYTTPGERREAGGNRQIQDALDTLHSERMKFLLDETDKIDAALLTQEDVLNPQGYVLISMTIDGKRPEDEPYWMKLIELLREAPLEQTLGDPDIKNRCQKILDDQEKLKKILLARTALRGNVIVTDLRGVKDLPDGNRFLLYTLFPGSNISLKIGDDSQRGNTTAISVGYNIFNTTSKVNVGALMEKHGGGGHHVVGSCRVPKRDAEKHIREIFEEIRE
;
A
#
# COMPACT_ATOMS: atom_id res chain seq x y z
N MET A 1 -7.58 10.25 20.68
CA MET A 1 -6.51 10.32 19.65
C MET A 1 -7.12 9.95 18.30
N ARG A 2 -6.68 10.59 17.19
CA ARG A 2 -7.13 10.25 15.85
C ARG A 2 -6.05 9.44 15.13
N LEU A 3 -6.44 8.36 14.45
CA LEU A 3 -5.57 7.65 13.52
C LEU A 3 -5.76 8.23 12.10
N VAL A 4 -4.67 8.68 11.49
CA VAL A 4 -4.60 9.12 10.09
C VAL A 4 -3.90 8.01 9.30
N THR A 5 -4.61 7.41 8.35
CA THR A 5 -4.11 6.27 7.60
C THR A 5 -4.63 6.26 6.16
N ARG A 6 -4.14 5.35 5.34
CA ARG A 6 -4.61 5.16 3.99
C ARG A 6 -5.78 4.18 3.94
N ALA A 7 -6.72 4.40 3.03
CA ALA A 7 -7.79 3.44 2.75
C ALA A 7 -7.31 2.36 1.77
N ASP A 8 -6.43 1.49 2.24
CA ASP A 8 -6.01 0.23 1.62
C ASP A 8 -5.89 -0.85 2.69
N PHE A 9 -5.56 -2.07 2.31
CA PHE A 9 -5.56 -3.18 3.25
C PHE A 9 -4.51 -3.00 4.37
N ASP A 10 -3.31 -2.53 4.04
CA ASP A 10 -2.27 -2.25 5.03
C ASP A 10 -2.70 -1.16 6.02
N GLY A 11 -3.29 -0.07 5.53
CA GLY A 11 -3.82 0.99 6.40
C GLY A 11 -4.97 0.55 7.30
N VAL A 12 -5.85 -0.34 6.82
CA VAL A 12 -6.93 -0.93 7.62
C VAL A 12 -6.36 -1.86 8.69
N VAL A 13 -5.36 -2.68 8.37
CA VAL A 13 -4.68 -3.55 9.35
C VAL A 13 -3.88 -2.72 10.36
N CYS A 14 -3.22 -1.63 9.94
CA CYS A 14 -2.64 -0.65 10.88
C CYS A 14 -3.70 -0.15 11.87
N GLY A 15 -4.90 0.16 11.37
CA GLY A 15 -6.04 0.56 12.21
C GLY A 15 -6.40 -0.50 13.26
N ALA A 16 -6.49 -1.75 12.86
CA ALA A 16 -6.79 -2.86 13.78
C ALA A 16 -5.72 -3.03 14.86
N LEU A 17 -4.43 -2.94 14.50
CA LEU A 17 -3.31 -3.09 15.44
C LEU A 17 -3.20 -1.89 16.40
N VAL A 18 -3.31 -0.67 15.87
CA VAL A 18 -3.21 0.55 16.70
C VAL A 18 -4.37 0.63 17.68
N THR A 19 -5.61 0.36 17.26
CA THR A 19 -6.77 0.39 18.16
C THR A 19 -6.80 -0.77 19.16
N LEU A 20 -6.09 -1.85 18.90
CA LEU A 20 -5.90 -2.92 19.88
C LEU A 20 -4.97 -2.48 21.03
N MET A 21 -4.00 -1.60 20.74
CA MET A 21 -2.96 -1.20 21.70
C MET A 21 -3.17 0.18 22.31
N GLU A 22 -3.88 1.07 21.63
CA GLU A 22 -4.12 2.46 22.00
C GLU A 22 -5.62 2.71 22.21
N ASP A 23 -6.13 2.43 23.40
CA ASP A 23 -7.55 2.64 23.78
C ASP A 23 -8.01 4.10 23.56
N ALA A 24 -7.07 5.05 23.50
CA ALA A 24 -7.36 6.45 23.30
C ALA A 24 -7.69 6.81 21.83
N VAL A 25 -7.58 5.90 20.88
CA VAL A 25 -7.97 6.15 19.48
C VAL A 25 -9.49 6.03 19.34
N ASP A 26 -10.12 7.16 19.09
CA ASP A 26 -11.57 7.36 19.05
C ASP A 26 -12.09 7.85 17.69
N SER A 27 -11.18 8.17 16.77
CA SER A 27 -11.53 8.72 15.48
C SER A 27 -10.49 8.38 14.40
N PHE A 28 -10.92 8.42 13.16
CA PHE A 28 -10.11 8.08 11.99
C PHE A 28 -10.15 9.20 10.95
N LEU A 29 -9.09 9.24 10.13
CA LEU A 29 -9.05 10.04 8.93
C LEU A 29 -8.32 9.25 7.84
N PHE A 30 -9.05 8.87 6.80
CA PHE A 30 -8.48 8.19 5.66
C PHE A 30 -8.07 9.20 4.59
N VAL A 31 -6.81 9.13 4.15
CA VAL A 31 -6.26 10.06 3.18
C VAL A 31 -5.34 9.38 2.18
N GLU A 32 -5.24 9.94 0.98
CA GLU A 32 -4.22 9.53 0.02
C GLU A 32 -2.87 10.20 0.32
N PRO A 33 -1.74 9.49 0.15
CA PRO A 33 -0.39 10.03 0.41
C PRO A 33 -0.13 11.37 -0.26
N LYS A 34 -0.70 11.60 -1.44
CA LYS A 34 -0.55 12.84 -2.20
C LYS A 34 -1.09 14.06 -1.45
N PHE A 35 -2.23 13.93 -0.76
CA PHE A 35 -2.79 15.03 0.01
C PHE A 35 -1.92 15.41 1.21
N MET A 36 -1.26 14.42 1.84
CA MET A 36 -0.26 14.67 2.88
C MET A 36 0.94 15.43 2.31
N GLN A 37 1.48 14.98 1.17
CA GLN A 37 2.64 15.60 0.51
C GLN A 37 2.36 17.04 0.06
N ASP A 38 1.13 17.33 -0.37
CA ASP A 38 0.70 18.64 -0.82
C ASP A 38 0.31 19.59 0.34
N GLY A 39 0.39 19.12 1.60
CA GLY A 39 0.03 19.89 2.79
C GLY A 39 -1.48 20.17 2.90
N MET A 40 -2.31 19.38 2.25
CA MET A 40 -3.77 19.54 2.24
C MET A 40 -4.47 18.89 3.43
N VAL A 41 -3.73 18.15 4.25
CA VAL A 41 -4.27 17.43 5.42
C VAL A 41 -3.89 18.17 6.70
N GLU A 42 -4.90 18.54 7.50
CA GLU A 42 -4.69 19.08 8.83
C GLU A 42 -4.31 17.95 9.80
N VAL A 43 -3.02 17.85 10.12
CA VAL A 43 -2.52 16.95 11.16
C VAL A 43 -2.44 17.68 12.49
N ARG A 44 -2.97 17.07 13.56
CA ARG A 44 -3.10 17.65 14.88
C ARG A 44 -2.16 16.99 15.88
N ARG A 45 -1.83 17.74 16.94
CA ARG A 45 -1.14 17.13 18.08
C ARG A 45 -2.04 16.05 18.70
N GLY A 46 -1.50 14.85 18.90
CA GLY A 46 -2.26 13.69 19.34
C GLY A 46 -2.62 12.71 18.23
N ASP A 47 -2.43 13.09 16.97
CA ASP A 47 -2.65 12.15 15.85
C ASP A 47 -1.60 11.04 15.85
N VAL A 48 -2.04 9.84 15.48
CA VAL A 48 -1.21 8.72 15.06
C VAL A 48 -1.26 8.69 13.53
N ILE A 49 -0.13 8.59 12.87
CA ILE A 49 -0.06 8.43 11.40
C ILE A 49 0.51 7.05 11.10
N ALA A 50 -0.17 6.28 10.24
CA ALA A 50 0.30 4.97 9.79
C ALA A 50 0.12 4.83 8.27
N ASN A 51 1.10 4.19 7.59
CA ASN A 51 1.10 3.95 6.13
C ASN A 51 1.00 5.24 5.29
N LEU A 52 1.55 6.34 5.79
CA LEU A 52 1.49 7.67 5.18
C LEU A 52 2.78 8.46 5.46
N PRO A 53 3.08 9.49 4.64
CA PRO A 53 4.21 10.38 4.88
C PRO A 53 4.18 11.04 6.26
N TYR A 54 5.37 11.25 6.82
CA TYR A 54 5.57 11.89 8.11
C TYR A 54 5.03 13.32 8.16
N HIS A 55 4.45 13.68 9.30
CA HIS A 55 4.09 15.07 9.62
C HIS A 55 4.56 15.43 11.06
N PRO A 56 5.22 16.59 11.28
CA PRO A 56 5.85 16.93 12.57
C PRO A 56 4.87 17.12 13.73
N SER A 57 3.58 17.34 13.46
CA SER A 57 2.54 17.48 14.50
C SER A 57 2.05 16.15 15.06
N CYS A 58 2.35 15.00 14.41
CA CYS A 58 1.86 13.71 14.90
C CYS A 58 2.55 13.32 16.23
N THR A 59 1.85 12.49 17.00
CA THR A 59 2.39 11.92 18.25
C THR A 59 3.10 10.61 18.00
N LEU A 60 2.55 9.76 17.14
CA LEU A 60 3.15 8.51 16.69
C LEU A 60 3.17 8.48 15.15
N TRP A 61 4.22 7.90 14.58
CA TRP A 61 4.33 7.70 13.14
C TRP A 61 4.86 6.32 12.83
N PHE A 62 4.16 5.61 11.91
CA PHE A 62 4.52 4.29 11.44
C PHE A 62 4.53 4.27 9.92
N ASP A 63 5.68 3.91 9.32
CA ASP A 63 5.77 3.79 7.87
C ASP A 63 6.91 2.86 7.44
N HIS A 64 6.82 2.35 6.22
CA HIS A 64 7.77 1.41 5.63
C HIS A 64 8.31 1.85 4.25
N HIS A 65 7.76 2.92 3.68
CA HIS A 65 8.09 3.37 2.35
C HIS A 65 9.48 4.01 2.29
N ILE A 66 10.37 3.47 1.44
CA ILE A 66 11.74 3.98 1.26
C ILE A 66 11.78 5.48 0.92
N THR A 67 10.79 6.00 0.23
CA THR A 67 10.67 7.43 -0.11
C THR A 67 10.51 8.32 1.12
N ASN A 68 10.08 7.77 2.25
CA ASN A 68 9.91 8.47 3.52
C ASN A 68 11.12 8.33 4.47
N ALA A 69 12.15 7.54 4.12
CA ALA A 69 13.37 7.41 4.92
C ALA A 69 14.03 8.76 5.30
N PRO A 70 14.16 9.76 4.38
CA PRO A 70 14.68 11.07 4.76
C PRO A 70 13.83 11.82 5.81
N ASN A 71 12.54 11.54 5.87
CA ASN A 71 11.63 12.11 6.86
C ASN A 71 11.88 11.52 8.25
N TRP A 72 12.22 10.24 8.34
CA TRP A 72 12.62 9.59 9.58
C TRP A 72 13.90 10.19 10.15
N GLU A 73 14.91 10.41 9.32
CA GLU A 73 16.16 11.06 9.73
C GLU A 73 15.93 12.48 10.27
N ARG A 74 15.05 13.27 9.62
CA ARG A 74 14.66 14.61 10.11
C ARG A 74 13.93 14.51 11.43
N HIS A 75 13.04 13.55 11.60
CA HIS A 75 12.32 13.30 12.84
C HIS A 75 13.28 12.99 13.98
N LEU A 76 14.26 12.13 13.77
CA LEU A 76 15.33 11.85 14.72
C LEU A 76 16.18 13.11 15.03
N GLY A 77 16.44 13.95 14.04
CA GLY A 77 17.18 15.20 14.19
C GLY A 77 16.45 16.19 15.09
N VAL A 78 15.15 16.34 14.95
CA VAL A 78 14.30 17.17 15.83
C VAL A 78 14.35 16.66 17.26
N LEU A 79 14.28 15.36 17.47
CA LEU A 79 14.34 14.75 18.81
C LEU A 79 15.69 14.97 19.51
N ARG A 80 16.79 14.92 18.75
CA ARG A 80 18.14 15.22 19.26
C ARG A 80 18.27 16.69 19.66
N ALA A 81 17.72 17.60 18.86
CA ALA A 81 17.73 19.04 19.16
C ALA A 81 16.91 19.40 20.40
N GLU A 82 15.85 18.66 20.71
CA GLU A 82 15.05 18.81 21.92
C GLU A 82 15.68 18.21 23.18
N GLY A 83 16.94 17.72 23.10
CA GLY A 83 17.70 17.19 24.23
C GLY A 83 17.25 15.83 24.76
N ARG A 84 16.45 15.12 23.98
CA ARG A 84 16.04 13.74 24.27
C ARG A 84 17.10 12.80 23.69
N GLY A 85 18.04 12.41 24.56
CA GLY A 85 19.29 11.78 24.18
C GLY A 85 19.15 10.48 23.40
N LEU A 86 19.79 10.46 22.26
CA LEU A 86 20.15 9.26 21.51
C LEU A 86 21.65 9.32 21.23
N SER A 87 22.39 8.41 21.76
CA SER A 87 23.80 8.21 21.42
C SER A 87 23.88 7.30 20.18
N ALA A 88 24.11 7.87 19.00
CA ALA A 88 24.56 7.12 17.86
C ALA A 88 25.57 7.92 17.05
N GLN A 89 26.75 7.35 16.82
CA GLN A 89 27.76 7.89 15.92
C GLN A 89 27.42 7.56 14.46
N PRO A 90 27.70 8.44 13.50
CA PRO A 90 27.45 8.16 12.07
C PRO A 90 28.43 7.13 11.56
N ASN A 91 27.92 5.99 11.12
CA ASN A 91 28.71 4.96 10.42
C ASN A 91 28.41 4.99 8.94
N THR A 92 29.42 5.31 8.13
CA THR A 92 29.38 5.36 6.67
C THR A 92 29.72 4.00 6.07
N GLN A 93 28.79 3.05 6.09
CA GLN A 93 28.87 1.82 5.29
C GLN A 93 27.47 1.38 4.87
N GLN A 94 27.37 0.73 3.70
CA GLN A 94 26.11 0.30 3.07
C GLN A 94 25.19 -0.47 4.02
N PRO A 95 23.85 -0.27 3.99
CA PRO A 95 22.95 -0.84 4.97
C PRO A 95 22.84 -2.35 4.82
N LYS A 96 23.31 -3.06 5.82
CA LYS A 96 22.78 -4.38 6.18
C LYS A 96 21.37 -4.16 6.74
N PRO A 97 20.47 -5.16 6.71
CA PRO A 97 19.19 -5.05 7.40
C PRO A 97 19.46 -4.80 8.89
N GLU A 98 19.36 -3.55 9.27
CA GLU A 98 19.66 -3.11 10.63
C GLU A 98 18.44 -3.32 11.52
N THR A 99 18.73 -3.78 12.73
CA THR A 99 17.82 -3.78 13.88
C THR A 99 17.11 -2.42 13.97
N PRO A 100 15.78 -2.36 14.14
CA PRO A 100 15.04 -1.11 14.13
C PRO A 100 15.57 -0.17 15.23
N THR A 101 15.98 1.03 14.81
CA THR A 101 16.34 2.08 15.78
C THR A 101 15.04 2.77 16.17
N ILE A 102 14.55 2.47 17.37
CA ILE A 102 13.31 3.04 17.89
C ILE A 102 13.61 4.22 18.79
N VAL A 103 12.78 5.22 18.64
CA VAL A 103 12.81 6.43 19.46
C VAL A 103 11.63 6.36 20.41
N GLU A 104 11.92 6.38 21.72
CA GLU A 104 10.89 6.34 22.75
C GLU A 104 9.72 7.29 22.45
N GLY A 105 8.54 6.70 22.30
CA GLY A 105 7.26 7.42 22.32
C GLY A 105 6.83 8.08 21.01
N LYS A 106 7.41 7.74 19.83
CA LYS A 106 7.06 8.40 18.57
C LYS A 106 6.84 7.46 17.35
N GLY A 107 6.73 6.16 17.55
CA GLY A 107 6.42 5.19 16.49
C GLY A 107 7.66 4.50 15.92
N GLY A 108 7.58 3.97 14.71
CA GLY A 108 8.64 3.22 14.05
C GLY A 108 8.71 3.50 12.56
N PHE A 109 9.92 3.47 12.01
CA PHE A 109 10.17 3.48 10.57
C PHE A 109 11.24 2.45 10.23
N ARG A 110 10.96 1.65 9.23
CA ARG A 110 11.96 0.76 8.61
C ARG A 110 11.47 0.28 7.26
N ILE A 111 12.38 -0.18 6.42
CA ILE A 111 12.02 -0.91 5.20
C ILE A 111 11.46 -2.27 5.62
N ALA A 112 10.16 -2.43 5.47
CA ALA A 112 9.40 -3.62 5.83
C ALA A 112 8.43 -3.97 4.69
N PRO A 113 7.87 -5.18 4.67
CA PRO A 113 6.87 -5.55 3.67
C PRO A 113 5.58 -4.75 3.76
N SER A 114 5.20 -4.26 4.96
CA SER A 114 4.01 -3.46 5.22
C SER A 114 4.22 -2.49 6.40
N ALA A 115 3.43 -1.42 6.47
CA ALA A 115 3.41 -0.55 7.65
C ALA A 115 2.79 -1.26 8.86
N ALA A 116 1.83 -2.17 8.65
CA ALA A 116 1.28 -3.02 9.70
C ALA A 116 2.37 -3.86 10.39
N ARG A 117 3.37 -4.36 9.65
CA ARG A 117 4.53 -5.05 10.23
C ARG A 117 5.33 -4.12 11.15
N VAL A 118 5.52 -2.86 10.75
CA VAL A 118 6.21 -1.86 11.59
C VAL A 118 5.43 -1.57 12.87
N VAL A 119 4.11 -1.41 12.76
CA VAL A 119 3.22 -1.22 13.93
C VAL A 119 3.31 -2.43 14.88
N TYR A 120 3.17 -3.64 14.35
CA TYR A 120 3.24 -4.87 15.14
C TYR A 120 4.54 -4.97 15.93
N GLU A 121 5.68 -4.77 15.27
CA GLU A 121 6.98 -4.90 15.92
C GLU A 121 7.24 -3.81 16.96
N TYR A 122 6.77 -2.58 16.72
CA TYR A 122 6.82 -1.51 17.71
C TYR A 122 6.14 -1.93 19.03
N TYR A 123 4.98 -2.57 18.96
CA TYR A 123 4.25 -2.97 20.17
C TYR A 123 4.73 -4.28 20.78
N THR A 124 5.39 -5.15 20.04
CA THR A 124 5.83 -6.48 20.52
C THR A 124 7.31 -6.56 20.90
N THR A 125 8.16 -5.58 20.49
CA THR A 125 9.58 -5.59 20.83
C THR A 125 9.80 -5.03 22.24
N PRO A 126 10.45 -5.78 23.14
CA PRO A 126 10.78 -5.29 24.49
C PRO A 126 11.65 -4.02 24.45
N GLY A 127 11.30 -3.00 25.24
CA GLY A 127 12.02 -1.74 25.33
C GLY A 127 11.64 -0.69 24.30
N GLU A 128 10.80 -1.02 23.32
CA GLU A 128 10.30 -0.10 22.29
C GLU A 128 9.00 0.58 22.72
N ARG A 129 8.19 -0.13 23.45
CA ARG A 129 6.95 0.32 24.03
C ARG A 129 7.20 1.13 25.31
N ARG A 130 6.46 2.23 25.56
CA ARG A 130 6.31 2.76 26.90
C ARG A 130 5.90 1.63 27.83
N GLU A 131 6.63 1.40 28.93
CA GLU A 131 6.19 0.49 29.98
C GLU A 131 4.84 1.01 30.52
N ALA A 132 3.76 0.57 29.92
CA ALA A 132 2.44 0.68 30.51
C ALA A 132 2.46 -0.26 31.71
N GLY A 133 2.56 0.32 32.89
CA GLY A 133 2.59 -0.43 34.13
C GLY A 133 1.49 -1.50 34.12
N GLY A 134 1.80 -2.71 34.53
CA GLY A 134 1.08 -3.99 34.48
C GLY A 134 -0.45 -3.98 34.47
N ASN A 135 -1.04 -3.28 33.49
CA ASN A 135 -2.47 -3.24 33.26
C ASN A 135 -2.87 -4.52 32.55
N ARG A 136 -3.85 -5.24 33.10
CA ARG A 136 -4.39 -6.50 32.55
C ARG A 136 -4.87 -6.33 31.11
N GLN A 137 -5.47 -5.19 30.75
CA GLN A 137 -5.93 -4.90 29.39
C GLN A 137 -4.79 -4.89 28.36
N ILE A 138 -3.62 -4.36 28.73
CA ILE A 138 -2.45 -4.35 27.86
C ILE A 138 -1.90 -5.76 27.67
N GLN A 139 -1.92 -6.59 28.71
CA GLN A 139 -1.47 -7.98 28.58
C GLN A 139 -2.40 -8.77 27.65
N ASP A 140 -3.71 -8.62 27.79
CA ASP A 140 -4.70 -9.27 26.93
C ASP A 140 -4.54 -8.82 25.45
N ALA A 141 -4.24 -7.53 25.23
CA ALA A 141 -3.93 -7.00 23.89
C ALA A 141 -2.64 -7.59 23.29
N LEU A 142 -1.59 -7.73 24.10
CA LEU A 142 -0.34 -8.37 23.66
C LEU A 142 -0.52 -9.86 23.36
N ASP A 143 -1.30 -10.56 24.17
CA ASP A 143 -1.62 -11.96 23.92
C ASP A 143 -2.39 -12.11 22.60
N THR A 144 -3.27 -11.16 22.29
CA THR A 144 -3.95 -11.09 20.99
C THR A 144 -2.96 -10.83 19.85
N LEU A 145 -2.03 -9.88 19.99
CA LEU A 145 -0.99 -9.62 18.99
C LEU A 145 -0.13 -10.87 18.74
N HIS A 146 0.23 -11.61 19.78
CA HIS A 146 1.05 -12.81 19.66
C HIS A 146 0.28 -14.05 19.17
N SER A 147 -1.05 -13.94 18.99
CA SER A 147 -1.87 -15.05 18.51
C SER A 147 -1.52 -15.47 17.09
N GLU A 148 -1.71 -16.77 16.78
CA GLU A 148 -1.50 -17.29 15.42
C GLU A 148 -2.44 -16.60 14.40
N ARG A 149 -3.64 -16.19 14.81
CA ARG A 149 -4.57 -15.41 13.99
C ARG A 149 -3.95 -14.09 13.54
N MET A 150 -3.36 -13.34 14.47
CA MET A 150 -2.77 -12.03 14.16
C MET A 150 -1.49 -12.17 13.32
N LYS A 151 -0.68 -13.16 13.60
CA LYS A 151 0.49 -13.49 12.76
C LYS A 151 0.08 -13.82 11.34
N PHE A 152 -0.96 -14.63 11.16
CA PHE A 152 -1.49 -14.97 9.83
C PHE A 152 -2.02 -13.72 9.10
N LEU A 153 -2.77 -12.85 9.79
CA LEU A 153 -3.23 -11.58 9.22
C LEU A 153 -2.04 -10.72 8.74
N LEU A 154 -0.99 -10.62 9.55
CA LEU A 154 0.21 -9.86 9.20
C LEU A 154 0.96 -10.44 8.02
N ASP A 155 1.14 -11.75 7.97
CA ASP A 155 1.84 -12.41 6.87
C ASP A 155 1.08 -12.25 5.55
N GLU A 156 -0.26 -12.31 5.58
CA GLU A 156 -1.08 -12.02 4.42
C GLU A 156 -1.04 -10.52 4.04
N THR A 157 -0.97 -9.61 5.02
CA THR A 157 -0.81 -8.17 4.76
C THR A 157 0.53 -7.89 4.07
N ASP A 158 1.61 -8.45 4.57
CA ASP A 158 2.95 -8.36 3.97
C ASP A 158 2.95 -8.87 2.52
N LYS A 159 2.33 -10.03 2.29
CA LYS A 159 2.20 -10.64 0.96
C LYS A 159 1.45 -9.72 -0.02
N ILE A 160 0.37 -9.10 0.43
CA ILE A 160 -0.49 -8.24 -0.39
C ILE A 160 0.23 -6.92 -0.71
N ASP A 161 0.80 -6.27 0.29
CA ASP A 161 1.37 -4.93 0.15
C ASP A 161 2.69 -4.96 -0.63
N ALA A 162 3.57 -5.91 -0.33
CA ALA A 162 4.81 -6.13 -1.06
C ALA A 162 4.62 -6.77 -2.45
N ALA A 163 3.37 -7.02 -2.89
CA ALA A 163 3.05 -7.67 -4.17
C ALA A 163 3.72 -9.06 -4.33
N LEU A 164 3.83 -9.82 -3.24
CA LEU A 164 4.37 -11.19 -3.21
C LEU A 164 3.27 -12.24 -3.45
N LEU A 165 2.24 -11.88 -4.22
CA LEU A 165 1.14 -12.76 -4.57
C LEU A 165 1.60 -13.88 -5.51
N THR A 166 1.03 -15.07 -5.34
CA THR A 166 1.14 -16.17 -6.29
C THR A 166 0.19 -15.97 -7.48
N GLN A 167 0.40 -16.70 -8.55
CA GLN A 167 -0.56 -16.68 -9.67
C GLN A 167 -1.95 -17.16 -9.23
N GLU A 168 -2.02 -18.11 -8.29
CA GLU A 168 -3.27 -18.61 -7.72
C GLU A 168 -3.99 -17.51 -6.91
N ASP A 169 -3.28 -16.76 -6.07
CA ASP A 169 -3.85 -15.63 -5.35
C ASP A 169 -4.50 -14.59 -6.29
N VAL A 170 -3.95 -14.44 -7.48
CA VAL A 170 -4.44 -13.47 -8.47
C VAL A 170 -5.60 -14.03 -9.29
N LEU A 171 -5.53 -15.32 -9.71
CA LEU A 171 -6.56 -15.94 -10.53
C LEU A 171 -7.82 -16.30 -9.73
N ASN A 172 -7.63 -16.81 -8.52
CA ASN A 172 -8.67 -17.32 -7.64
C ASN A 172 -8.53 -16.68 -6.24
N PRO A 173 -8.68 -15.37 -6.11
CA PRO A 173 -8.43 -14.67 -4.84
C PRO A 173 -9.36 -15.18 -3.74
N GLN A 174 -8.79 -15.45 -2.57
CA GLN A 174 -9.49 -15.95 -1.40
C GLN A 174 -8.99 -15.23 -0.13
N GLY A 175 -9.66 -15.44 0.99
CA GLY A 175 -9.22 -14.95 2.28
C GLY A 175 -8.96 -13.45 2.31
N TYR A 176 -7.85 -13.06 2.92
CA TYR A 176 -7.46 -11.65 3.03
C TYR A 176 -7.09 -11.01 1.69
N VAL A 177 -6.59 -11.78 0.71
CA VAL A 177 -6.36 -11.28 -0.65
C VAL A 177 -7.68 -10.81 -1.27
N LEU A 178 -8.75 -11.60 -1.16
CA LEU A 178 -10.07 -11.20 -1.67
C LEU A 178 -10.66 -10.01 -0.90
N ILE A 179 -10.54 -9.99 0.42
CA ILE A 179 -10.98 -8.85 1.25
C ILE A 179 -10.22 -7.58 0.83
N SER A 180 -8.91 -7.64 0.60
CA SER A 180 -8.11 -6.48 0.21
C SER A 180 -8.59 -5.83 -1.08
N MET A 181 -9.12 -6.62 -2.02
CA MET A 181 -9.65 -6.15 -3.30
C MET A 181 -10.99 -5.41 -3.16
N THR A 182 -11.66 -5.50 -2.02
CA THR A 182 -12.93 -4.78 -1.75
C THR A 182 -12.71 -3.35 -1.26
N ILE A 183 -11.47 -2.95 -0.98
CA ILE A 183 -11.14 -1.62 -0.46
C ILE A 183 -10.72 -0.73 -1.62
N ASP A 184 -11.45 0.36 -1.84
CA ASP A 184 -11.13 1.39 -2.84
C ASP A 184 -11.07 2.76 -2.17
N GLY A 185 -9.85 3.23 -1.87
CA GLY A 185 -9.63 4.53 -1.23
C GLY A 185 -10.10 5.75 -2.03
N LYS A 186 -10.56 5.56 -3.27
CA LYS A 186 -11.17 6.61 -4.09
C LYS A 186 -12.66 6.80 -3.81
N ARG A 187 -13.24 6.00 -2.95
CA ARG A 187 -14.67 6.02 -2.56
C ARG A 187 -14.81 6.44 -1.10
N PRO A 188 -14.73 7.72 -0.78
CA PRO A 188 -14.82 8.20 0.62
C PRO A 188 -16.13 7.79 1.30
N GLU A 189 -17.18 7.52 0.53
CA GLU A 189 -18.46 6.97 1.03
C GLU A 189 -18.32 5.58 1.64
N ASP A 190 -17.24 4.85 1.35
CA ASP A 190 -16.94 3.53 1.93
C ASP A 190 -16.22 3.61 3.30
N GLU A 191 -16.02 4.80 3.88
CA GLU A 191 -15.41 4.94 5.22
C GLU A 191 -16.10 4.07 6.28
N PRO A 192 -17.44 3.96 6.37
CA PRO A 192 -18.09 3.06 7.32
C PRO A 192 -17.72 1.57 7.11
N TYR A 193 -17.47 1.17 5.87
CA TYR A 193 -17.01 -0.17 5.54
C TYR A 193 -15.57 -0.41 6.01
N TRP A 194 -14.67 0.56 5.81
CA TRP A 194 -13.28 0.44 6.28
C TRP A 194 -13.23 0.38 7.81
N MET A 195 -14.07 1.17 8.49
CA MET A 195 -14.20 1.11 9.95
C MET A 195 -14.69 -0.26 10.43
N LYS A 196 -15.70 -0.83 9.78
CA LYS A 196 -16.17 -2.19 10.06
C LYS A 196 -15.07 -3.23 9.88
N LEU A 197 -14.26 -3.11 8.79
CA LEU A 197 -13.12 -4.00 8.57
C LEU A 197 -12.10 -3.90 9.70
N ILE A 198 -11.76 -2.70 10.16
CA ILE A 198 -10.85 -2.49 11.30
C ILE A 198 -11.34 -3.25 12.52
N GLU A 199 -12.61 -3.13 12.87
CA GLU A 199 -13.20 -3.84 14.03
C GLU A 199 -13.14 -5.36 13.85
N LEU A 200 -13.57 -5.87 12.69
CA LEU A 200 -13.57 -7.31 12.43
C LEU A 200 -12.14 -7.89 12.39
N LEU A 201 -11.19 -7.22 11.75
CA LEU A 201 -9.81 -7.69 11.71
C LEU A 201 -9.13 -7.65 13.09
N ARG A 202 -9.52 -6.71 13.95
CA ARG A 202 -9.06 -6.64 15.34
C ARG A 202 -9.60 -7.82 16.18
N GLU A 203 -10.87 -8.20 16.03
CA GLU A 203 -11.57 -9.05 16.98
C GLU A 203 -11.84 -10.46 16.45
N ALA A 204 -12.14 -10.59 15.16
CA ALA A 204 -12.69 -11.81 14.58
C ALA A 204 -11.68 -12.63 13.76
N PRO A 205 -11.82 -13.95 13.69
CA PRO A 205 -11.08 -14.78 12.75
C PRO A 205 -11.57 -14.54 11.30
N LEU A 206 -10.74 -14.97 10.33
CA LEU A 206 -11.01 -14.78 8.89
C LEU A 206 -12.39 -15.29 8.47
N GLU A 207 -12.78 -16.46 8.95
CA GLU A 207 -14.06 -17.10 8.58
C GLU A 207 -15.26 -16.27 9.04
N GLN A 208 -15.18 -15.67 10.22
CA GLN A 208 -16.22 -14.77 10.73
C GLN A 208 -16.22 -13.45 9.94
N THR A 209 -15.06 -12.91 9.62
CA THR A 209 -14.93 -11.70 8.79
C THR A 209 -15.56 -11.94 7.42
N LEU A 210 -15.24 -13.04 6.73
CA LEU A 210 -15.85 -13.42 5.45
C LEU A 210 -17.35 -13.75 5.56
N GLY A 211 -17.82 -14.12 6.74
CA GLY A 211 -19.23 -14.39 7.03
C GLY A 211 -20.08 -13.13 7.19
N ASP A 212 -19.49 -11.95 7.40
CA ASP A 212 -20.22 -10.69 7.44
C ASP A 212 -20.97 -10.44 6.12
N PRO A 213 -22.27 -10.14 6.13
CA PRO A 213 -23.06 -10.02 4.90
C PRO A 213 -22.55 -8.95 3.92
N ASP A 214 -22.06 -7.81 4.41
CA ASP A 214 -21.54 -6.74 3.55
C ASP A 214 -20.21 -7.14 2.91
N ILE A 215 -19.30 -7.72 3.69
CA ILE A 215 -18.01 -8.23 3.19
C ILE A 215 -18.25 -9.33 2.16
N LYS A 216 -19.12 -10.29 2.45
CA LYS A 216 -19.47 -11.37 1.53
C LYS A 216 -20.03 -10.84 0.21
N ASN A 217 -20.93 -9.86 0.24
CA ASN A 217 -21.51 -9.27 -0.96
C ASN A 217 -20.46 -8.52 -1.77
N ARG A 218 -19.56 -7.77 -1.13
CA ARG A 218 -18.46 -7.06 -1.79
C ARG A 218 -17.46 -8.04 -2.41
N CYS A 219 -17.10 -9.09 -1.70
CA CYS A 219 -16.25 -10.17 -2.20
C CYS A 219 -16.86 -10.83 -3.45
N GLN A 220 -18.18 -11.16 -3.42
CA GLN A 220 -18.85 -11.75 -4.56
C GLN A 220 -18.84 -10.81 -5.77
N LYS A 221 -19.12 -9.52 -5.53
CA LYS A 221 -19.04 -8.50 -6.60
C LYS A 221 -17.64 -8.45 -7.24
N ILE A 222 -16.58 -8.48 -6.43
CA ILE A 222 -15.19 -8.50 -6.93
C ILE A 222 -14.93 -9.73 -7.81
N LEU A 223 -15.37 -10.91 -7.40
CA LEU A 223 -15.21 -12.13 -8.19
C LEU A 223 -15.95 -12.04 -9.54
N ASP A 224 -17.18 -11.54 -9.52
CA ASP A 224 -17.98 -11.35 -10.74
C ASP A 224 -17.35 -10.29 -11.67
N ASP A 225 -16.84 -9.22 -11.12
CA ASP A 225 -16.20 -8.14 -11.88
C ASP A 225 -14.84 -8.58 -12.43
N GLN A 226 -14.06 -9.39 -11.69
CA GLN A 226 -12.81 -9.97 -12.19
C GLN A 226 -13.01 -10.84 -13.44
N GLU A 227 -14.07 -11.61 -13.49
CA GLU A 227 -14.38 -12.41 -14.69
C GLU A 227 -14.74 -11.52 -15.91
N LYS A 228 -15.42 -10.39 -15.67
CA LYS A 228 -15.69 -9.40 -16.73
C LYS A 228 -14.39 -8.71 -17.16
N LEU A 229 -13.56 -8.29 -16.20
CA LEU A 229 -12.25 -7.67 -16.45
C LEU A 229 -11.36 -8.59 -17.28
N LYS A 230 -11.30 -9.88 -16.94
CA LYS A 230 -10.53 -10.89 -17.68
C LYS A 230 -10.91 -10.94 -19.17
N LYS A 231 -12.20 -10.92 -19.48
CA LYS A 231 -12.69 -10.90 -20.88
C LYS A 231 -12.25 -9.63 -21.61
N ILE A 232 -12.32 -8.46 -20.93
CA ILE A 232 -11.87 -7.18 -21.49
C ILE A 232 -10.35 -7.20 -21.74
N LEU A 233 -9.57 -7.66 -20.76
CA LEU A 233 -8.12 -7.74 -20.89
C LEU A 233 -7.71 -8.66 -22.06
N LEU A 234 -8.32 -9.84 -22.19
CA LEU A 234 -8.05 -10.75 -23.32
C LEU A 234 -8.37 -10.12 -24.68
N ALA A 235 -9.43 -9.31 -24.77
CA ALA A 235 -9.84 -8.65 -26.01
C ALA A 235 -9.01 -7.40 -26.35
N ARG A 236 -8.39 -6.75 -25.37
CA ARG A 236 -7.72 -5.47 -25.49
C ARG A 236 -6.21 -5.52 -25.32
N THR A 237 -5.65 -6.71 -25.22
CA THR A 237 -4.23 -6.92 -24.93
C THR A 237 -3.55 -7.73 -26.01
N ALA A 238 -2.34 -7.35 -26.37
CA ALA A 238 -1.45 -8.10 -27.23
C ALA A 238 -0.09 -8.28 -26.55
N LEU A 239 0.45 -9.50 -26.62
CA LEU A 239 1.84 -9.77 -26.26
C LEU A 239 2.75 -9.46 -27.47
N ARG A 240 3.73 -8.57 -27.29
CA ARG A 240 4.70 -8.17 -28.32
C ARG A 240 6.12 -8.36 -27.80
N GLY A 241 6.73 -9.50 -28.09
CA GLY A 241 7.98 -9.90 -27.47
C GLY A 241 7.81 -10.10 -25.96
N ASN A 242 8.59 -9.42 -25.16
CA ASN A 242 8.53 -9.42 -23.70
C ASN A 242 7.46 -8.48 -23.12
N VAL A 243 6.81 -7.64 -23.95
CA VAL A 243 5.91 -6.55 -23.51
C VAL A 243 4.44 -6.94 -23.67
N ILE A 244 3.66 -6.81 -22.63
CA ILE A 244 2.20 -6.79 -22.69
C ILE A 244 1.75 -5.36 -23.06
N VAL A 245 1.05 -5.21 -24.16
CA VAL A 245 0.44 -3.93 -24.56
C VAL A 245 -1.07 -4.04 -24.42
N THR A 246 -1.63 -3.25 -23.48
CA THR A 246 -3.07 -3.22 -23.19
C THR A 246 -3.63 -1.83 -23.52
N ASP A 247 -4.54 -1.76 -24.48
CA ASP A 247 -5.21 -0.51 -24.87
C ASP A 247 -6.67 -0.49 -24.36
N LEU A 248 -6.91 0.23 -23.30
CA LEU A 248 -8.22 0.40 -22.67
C LEU A 248 -8.89 1.74 -23.03
N ARG A 249 -8.37 2.46 -24.03
CA ARG A 249 -9.03 3.71 -24.47
C ARG A 249 -10.44 3.40 -25.01
N GLY A 250 -11.38 4.25 -24.62
CA GLY A 250 -12.80 4.08 -24.95
C GLY A 250 -13.52 3.00 -24.16
N VAL A 251 -12.85 2.26 -23.28
CA VAL A 251 -13.52 1.35 -22.33
C VAL A 251 -14.10 2.21 -21.20
N LYS A 252 -15.44 2.18 -21.09
CA LYS A 252 -16.16 2.82 -19.98
C LYS A 252 -16.39 1.80 -18.89
N ASP A 253 -16.42 2.29 -17.65
CA ASP A 253 -16.77 1.49 -16.46
C ASP A 253 -15.99 0.17 -16.38
N LEU A 254 -14.64 0.29 -16.36
CA LEU A 254 -13.77 -0.88 -16.25
C LEU A 254 -14.10 -1.62 -14.95
N PRO A 255 -14.47 -2.93 -15.01
CA PRO A 255 -14.77 -3.71 -13.82
C PRO A 255 -13.59 -3.78 -12.86
N ASP A 256 -13.89 -3.89 -11.56
CA ASP A 256 -12.89 -4.11 -10.53
C ASP A 256 -12.26 -5.51 -10.66
N GLY A 257 -11.04 -5.67 -10.16
CA GLY A 257 -10.35 -6.96 -10.18
C GLY A 257 -8.89 -6.81 -9.78
N ASN A 258 -8.19 -7.93 -9.69
CA ASN A 258 -6.80 -7.92 -9.29
C ASN A 258 -5.93 -7.19 -10.32
N ARG A 259 -5.19 -6.17 -9.86
CA ARG A 259 -4.32 -5.34 -10.71
C ARG A 259 -3.25 -6.14 -11.47
N PHE A 260 -2.91 -7.34 -10.98
CA PHE A 260 -1.90 -8.22 -11.55
C PHE A 260 -2.49 -9.32 -12.46
N LEU A 261 -3.83 -9.36 -12.62
CA LEU A 261 -4.51 -10.36 -13.46
C LEU A 261 -3.94 -10.42 -14.89
N LEU A 262 -3.53 -9.27 -15.41
CA LEU A 262 -2.90 -9.17 -16.73
C LEU A 262 -1.67 -10.09 -16.87
N TYR A 263 -0.86 -10.20 -15.83
CA TYR A 263 0.39 -10.97 -15.84
C TYR A 263 0.16 -12.49 -15.79
N THR A 264 -0.95 -12.92 -15.18
CA THR A 264 -1.34 -14.34 -15.19
C THR A 264 -1.87 -14.76 -16.55
N LEU A 265 -2.52 -13.85 -17.29
CA LEU A 265 -3.05 -14.10 -18.63
C LEU A 265 -1.94 -14.14 -19.70
N PHE A 266 -0.82 -13.46 -19.47
CA PHE A 266 0.30 -13.35 -20.41
C PHE A 266 1.65 -13.65 -19.71
N PRO A 267 1.88 -14.88 -19.24
CA PRO A 267 3.03 -15.23 -18.40
C PRO A 267 4.39 -15.09 -19.09
N GLY A 268 4.43 -15.06 -20.44
CA GLY A 268 5.67 -14.88 -21.21
C GLY A 268 6.23 -13.46 -21.18
N SER A 269 5.56 -12.51 -20.52
CA SER A 269 6.01 -11.12 -20.42
C SER A 269 6.87 -10.88 -19.18
N ASN A 270 7.69 -9.82 -19.22
CA ASN A 270 8.36 -9.30 -18.02
C ASN A 270 7.98 -7.84 -17.70
N ILE A 271 7.29 -7.16 -18.63
CA ILE A 271 6.86 -5.77 -18.48
C ILE A 271 5.54 -5.51 -19.21
N SER A 272 4.74 -4.56 -18.72
CA SER A 272 3.47 -4.15 -19.32
C SER A 272 3.47 -2.67 -19.68
N LEU A 273 2.78 -2.33 -20.77
CA LEU A 273 2.41 -1.01 -21.21
C LEU A 273 0.88 -0.93 -21.25
N LYS A 274 0.28 -0.21 -20.31
CA LYS A 274 -1.17 0.01 -20.24
C LYS A 274 -1.51 1.44 -20.66
N ILE A 275 -2.47 1.56 -21.56
CA ILE A 275 -2.93 2.81 -22.17
C ILE A 275 -4.40 2.97 -21.83
N GLY A 276 -4.83 4.15 -21.36
CA GLY A 276 -6.22 4.42 -21.05
C GLY A 276 -6.58 5.89 -21.16
N ASP A 277 -7.86 6.19 -21.13
CA ASP A 277 -8.32 7.57 -21.01
C ASP A 277 -8.15 8.04 -19.56
N ASP A 278 -7.72 9.29 -19.38
CA ASP A 278 -7.70 9.92 -18.05
C ASP A 278 -9.12 10.38 -17.70
N SER A 279 -9.73 9.73 -16.72
CA SER A 279 -11.11 10.03 -16.29
C SER A 279 -11.27 11.43 -15.71
N GLN A 280 -10.19 12.04 -15.20
CA GLN A 280 -10.21 13.37 -14.59
C GLN A 280 -9.90 14.48 -15.59
N ARG A 281 -9.22 14.17 -16.69
CA ARG A 281 -8.77 15.14 -17.70
C ARG A 281 -9.15 14.68 -19.10
N GLY A 282 -10.33 15.06 -19.55
CA GLY A 282 -10.98 14.54 -20.77
C GLY A 282 -10.20 14.58 -22.08
N ASN A 283 -9.11 15.35 -22.18
CA ASN A 283 -8.25 15.42 -23.37
C ASN A 283 -6.86 14.82 -23.14
N THR A 284 -6.74 13.90 -22.19
CA THR A 284 -5.49 13.31 -21.76
C THR A 284 -5.54 11.79 -21.85
N THR A 285 -4.44 11.17 -22.29
CA THR A 285 -4.20 9.73 -22.24
C THR A 285 -3.28 9.42 -21.07
N ALA A 286 -3.67 8.47 -20.23
CA ALA A 286 -2.84 7.92 -19.17
C ALA A 286 -2.06 6.71 -19.71
N ILE A 287 -0.75 6.72 -19.51
CA ILE A 287 0.16 5.63 -19.90
C ILE A 287 0.84 5.14 -18.64
N SER A 288 0.77 3.84 -18.38
CA SER A 288 1.41 3.20 -17.23
C SER A 288 2.29 2.05 -17.69
N VAL A 289 3.47 1.96 -17.10
CA VAL A 289 4.41 0.86 -17.31
C VAL A 289 4.68 0.19 -15.97
N GLY A 290 4.75 -1.13 -15.95
CA GLY A 290 5.02 -1.89 -14.74
C GLY A 290 5.62 -3.26 -15.04
N TYR A 291 6.47 -3.72 -14.12
CA TYR A 291 7.03 -5.06 -14.20
C TYR A 291 5.95 -6.12 -13.96
N ASN A 292 6.13 -7.27 -14.60
CA ASN A 292 5.40 -8.48 -14.25
C ASN A 292 5.93 -8.99 -12.91
N ILE A 293 5.07 -9.04 -11.89
CA ILE A 293 5.47 -9.50 -10.54
C ILE A 293 5.89 -10.97 -10.51
N PHE A 294 5.50 -11.77 -11.51
CA PHE A 294 5.87 -13.19 -11.64
C PHE A 294 7.13 -13.40 -12.52
N ASN A 295 7.60 -12.34 -13.19
CA ASN A 295 8.79 -12.37 -14.06
C ASN A 295 9.47 -11.01 -14.03
N THR A 296 10.32 -10.78 -13.04
CA THR A 296 11.00 -9.50 -12.78
C THR A 296 12.33 -9.35 -13.53
N THR A 297 12.46 -9.98 -14.70
CA THR A 297 13.71 -10.00 -15.47
C THR A 297 13.99 -8.71 -16.27
N SER A 298 13.00 -7.82 -16.41
CA SER A 298 13.22 -6.51 -17.04
C SER A 298 14.25 -5.68 -16.27
N LYS A 299 15.03 -4.88 -17.01
CA LYS A 299 16.08 -4.01 -16.45
C LYS A 299 15.78 -2.52 -16.61
N VAL A 300 14.60 -2.20 -17.12
CA VAL A 300 14.19 -0.82 -17.42
C VAL A 300 13.94 -0.06 -16.11
N ASN A 301 14.59 1.08 -15.92
CA ASN A 301 14.18 2.00 -14.84
C ASN A 301 12.92 2.74 -15.27
N VAL A 302 11.76 2.19 -14.86
CA VAL A 302 10.44 2.71 -15.28
C VAL A 302 10.21 4.14 -14.79
N GLY A 303 10.60 4.47 -13.55
CA GLY A 303 10.47 5.84 -13.02
C GLY A 303 11.20 6.85 -13.89
N ALA A 304 12.48 6.60 -14.18
CA ALA A 304 13.28 7.47 -15.04
C ALA A 304 12.75 7.53 -16.49
N LEU A 305 12.21 6.42 -17.02
CA LEU A 305 11.54 6.42 -18.32
C LEU A 305 10.31 7.34 -18.29
N MET A 306 9.44 7.21 -17.30
CA MET A 306 8.23 8.03 -17.23
C MET A 306 8.52 9.51 -17.02
N GLU A 307 9.60 9.88 -16.33
CA GLU A 307 10.05 11.26 -16.17
C GLU A 307 10.37 11.94 -17.51
N LYS A 308 10.94 11.21 -18.47
CA LYS A 308 11.19 11.72 -19.86
C LYS A 308 9.88 12.11 -20.56
N HIS A 309 8.76 11.52 -20.14
CA HIS A 309 7.43 11.77 -20.70
C HIS A 309 6.54 12.64 -19.79
N GLY A 310 7.16 13.39 -18.84
CA GLY A 310 6.44 14.31 -17.94
C GLY A 310 5.64 13.63 -16.84
N GLY A 311 5.99 12.37 -16.53
CA GLY A 311 5.42 11.58 -15.45
C GLY A 311 6.41 11.29 -14.34
N GLY A 312 6.32 10.10 -13.73
CA GLY A 312 7.23 9.63 -12.71
C GLY A 312 6.84 8.25 -12.20
N GLY A 313 7.56 7.77 -11.20
CA GLY A 313 7.32 6.47 -10.59
C GLY A 313 8.55 5.94 -9.84
N HIS A 314 8.52 4.65 -9.59
CA HIS A 314 9.63 3.90 -9.00
C HIS A 314 10.36 3.09 -10.06
N HIS A 315 11.44 2.42 -9.68
CA HIS A 315 12.26 1.64 -10.61
C HIS A 315 11.43 0.62 -11.41
N VAL A 316 10.43 -0.02 -10.78
CA VAL A 316 9.65 -1.12 -11.39
C VAL A 316 8.27 -0.71 -11.91
N VAL A 317 7.78 0.49 -11.59
CA VAL A 317 6.44 0.96 -11.98
C VAL A 317 6.41 2.47 -12.09
N GLY A 318 5.67 2.98 -13.08
CA GLY A 318 5.50 4.41 -13.26
C GLY A 318 4.38 4.74 -14.24
N SER A 319 4.05 6.03 -14.32
CA SER A 319 3.01 6.50 -15.23
C SER A 319 3.27 7.93 -15.69
N CYS A 320 2.74 8.25 -16.86
CA CYS A 320 2.67 9.63 -17.35
C CYS A 320 1.26 9.93 -17.90
N ARG A 321 1.00 11.21 -18.07
CA ARG A 321 -0.22 11.72 -18.67
C ARG A 321 0.13 12.66 -19.80
N VAL A 322 -0.33 12.35 -21.00
CA VAL A 322 0.01 13.08 -22.22
C VAL A 322 -1.24 13.54 -22.95
N PRO A 323 -1.21 14.67 -23.70
CA PRO A 323 -2.31 15.08 -24.54
C PRO A 323 -2.71 13.98 -25.54
N LYS A 324 -4.01 13.75 -25.77
CA LYS A 324 -4.48 12.71 -26.71
C LYS A 324 -3.86 12.83 -28.10
N ARG A 325 -3.65 14.06 -28.60
CA ARG A 325 -3.03 14.32 -29.90
C ARG A 325 -1.59 13.80 -30.02
N ASP A 326 -0.87 13.72 -28.90
CA ASP A 326 0.54 13.35 -28.86
C ASP A 326 0.74 11.91 -28.38
N ALA A 327 -0.35 11.24 -27.95
CA ALA A 327 -0.32 9.94 -27.26
C ALA A 327 0.38 8.85 -28.07
N GLU A 328 0.11 8.73 -29.37
CA GLU A 328 0.71 7.69 -30.21
C GLU A 328 2.23 7.82 -30.35
N LYS A 329 2.76 9.06 -30.31
CA LYS A 329 4.20 9.31 -30.30
C LYS A 329 4.80 8.76 -29.00
N HIS A 330 4.27 9.18 -27.86
CA HIS A 330 4.76 8.75 -26.55
C HIS A 330 4.65 7.24 -26.35
N ILE A 331 3.52 6.63 -26.75
CA ILE A 331 3.31 5.17 -26.68
C ILE A 331 4.39 4.43 -27.46
N ARG A 332 4.71 4.89 -28.67
CA ARG A 332 5.71 4.28 -29.53
C ARG A 332 7.11 4.41 -28.92
N GLU A 333 7.49 5.61 -28.46
CA GLU A 333 8.79 5.86 -27.84
C GLU A 333 8.97 5.02 -26.58
N ILE A 334 7.96 4.95 -25.69
CA ILE A 334 7.98 4.13 -24.48
C ILE A 334 8.10 2.63 -24.86
N PHE A 335 7.31 2.17 -25.84
CA PHE A 335 7.35 0.77 -26.27
C PHE A 335 8.73 0.38 -26.79
N GLU A 336 9.41 1.24 -27.59
CA GLU A 336 10.75 0.98 -28.10
C GLU A 336 11.80 0.91 -26.99
N GLU A 337 11.63 1.66 -25.89
CA GLU A 337 12.58 1.62 -24.76
C GLU A 337 12.36 0.41 -23.83
N ILE A 338 11.16 -0.20 -23.80
CA ILE A 338 10.86 -1.32 -22.89
C ILE A 338 10.89 -2.70 -23.57
N ARG A 339 10.93 -2.75 -24.89
CA ARG A 339 11.06 -4.03 -25.61
C ARG A 339 12.53 -4.49 -25.61
N GLU A 340 12.69 -5.77 -25.37
CA GLU A 340 13.98 -6.47 -25.49
C GLU A 340 14.06 -7.27 -26.81
#